data_05a28bf2485a74ba142569c840400d7f
#
_entry.id   05a28bf2485a74ba142569c840400d7f
#
_cell.length_a   1.000
_cell.length_b   1.000
_cell.length_c   1.000
_cell.angle_alpha   90.00
_cell.angle_beta   90.00
_cell.angle_gamma   90.00
#
_symmetry.space_group_name_H-M   'P 1'
#
loop_
_entity.id
_entity.type
_entity.pdbx_description
1 polymer ?
#
loop_
_entity_poly.entity_id
_entity_poly.type
_entity_poly.pdbx_seq_one_letter_code
_entity_poly.pdbx_strand_id
1 'polypeptide(L)'
;SVALFFEQLKTLYEGGNIEPESYTYFDYAENEIKAESSDEFRNAEKFFDNMMKNFESASEITADLRGHAEDGALASQAVPVDMARVENFCSQHGITPAHLFLAGTFYAVSRFVNSRNVYISTISNGRSDMRLTNCFGMFVKTLALGIEIEDITSLEFVEKSKAVFTDSIENEIYPYAQLCAKYGYAPNIMYEYQLGVVDNLEIDGKAVVRDYLEMNTAKFKTAIHIEDYKGKPSVVVQYNDALYSGELMRTLAKSVLCAVEHIIENPNGKIRKVSLLDNAAIAQLESFKSTEIAPVKTKLLHKMFEEQVAKAPDRIALSACDGKLTYKELDRLANITANSLIEKGLKK
;
A
#
# COMPACT_ATOMS: atom_id res chain seq x y z
N SER A 1 -14.20 7.75 22.27
CA SER A 1 -15.62 7.87 22.71
C SER A 1 -16.34 6.52 22.81
N VAL A 2 -16.06 5.57 21.91
CA VAL A 2 -16.74 4.25 21.96
C VAL A 2 -16.40 3.50 23.24
N ALA A 3 -15.11 3.40 23.61
CA ALA A 3 -14.71 2.77 24.88
C ALA A 3 -15.37 3.46 26.08
N LEU A 4 -15.29 4.79 26.13
CA LEU A 4 -15.92 5.59 27.19
C LEU A 4 -17.44 5.34 27.27
N PHE A 5 -18.12 5.26 26.12
CA PHE A 5 -19.55 4.94 26.08
C PHE A 5 -19.85 3.61 26.75
N PHE A 6 -19.09 2.58 26.41
CA PHE A 6 -19.31 1.26 26.98
C PHE A 6 -18.93 1.18 28.47
N GLU A 7 -17.88 1.87 28.91
CA GLU A 7 -17.51 1.97 30.32
C GLU A 7 -18.63 2.65 31.13
N GLN A 8 -19.17 3.75 30.64
CA GLN A 8 -20.28 4.43 31.30
C GLN A 8 -21.58 3.62 31.26
N LEU A 9 -21.87 2.94 30.13
CA LEU A 9 -23.00 2.05 30.02
C LEU A 9 -22.90 0.91 31.04
N LYS A 10 -21.73 0.29 31.19
CA LYS A 10 -21.45 -0.72 32.21
C LYS A 10 -21.69 -0.17 33.61
N THR A 11 -21.14 0.99 33.94
CA THR A 11 -21.30 1.65 35.23
C THR A 11 -22.78 1.86 35.57
N LEU A 12 -23.58 2.37 34.63
CA LEU A 12 -25.02 2.58 34.83
C LEU A 12 -25.78 1.26 34.99
N TYR A 13 -25.43 0.25 34.17
CA TYR A 13 -26.07 -1.05 34.22
C TYR A 13 -25.81 -1.76 35.55
N GLU A 14 -24.63 -1.58 36.14
CA GLU A 14 -24.25 -2.12 37.44
C GLU A 14 -24.75 -1.27 38.61
N GLY A 15 -25.55 -0.22 38.36
CA GLY A 15 -26.18 0.64 39.37
C GLY A 15 -25.29 1.73 39.93
N GLY A 16 -24.16 2.02 39.24
CA GLY A 16 -23.26 3.15 39.57
C GLY A 16 -23.79 4.48 39.04
N ASN A 17 -23.09 5.55 39.38
CA ASN A 17 -23.36 6.90 38.90
C ASN A 17 -22.24 7.37 37.94
N ILE A 18 -22.60 8.21 37.00
CA ILE A 18 -21.67 8.86 36.09
C ILE A 18 -21.54 10.33 36.51
N GLU A 19 -20.31 10.78 36.68
CA GLU A 19 -20.01 12.18 36.91
C GLU A 19 -20.25 13.00 35.64
N PRO A 20 -20.85 14.20 35.73
CA PRO A 20 -21.00 15.10 34.57
C PRO A 20 -19.65 15.47 33.96
N GLU A 21 -19.63 15.66 32.65
CA GLU A 21 -18.45 16.17 31.96
C GLU A 21 -18.10 17.57 32.48
N SER A 22 -16.85 17.75 32.92
CA SER A 22 -16.32 19.05 33.33
C SER A 22 -15.81 19.90 32.16
N TYR A 23 -15.55 19.26 31.00
CA TYR A 23 -15.14 19.84 29.74
C TYR A 23 -15.90 19.16 28.63
N THR A 24 -16.62 19.92 27.83
CA THR A 24 -17.55 19.40 26.84
C THR A 24 -16.98 19.48 25.40
N TYR A 25 -17.62 18.81 24.47
CA TYR A 25 -17.28 18.94 23.05
C TYR A 25 -17.46 20.38 22.51
N PHE A 26 -18.38 21.14 23.08
CA PHE A 26 -18.57 22.54 22.72
C PHE A 26 -17.39 23.41 23.16
N ASP A 27 -16.87 23.18 24.39
CA ASP A 27 -15.68 23.88 24.88
C ASP A 27 -14.45 23.55 23.98
N TYR A 28 -14.35 22.29 23.55
CA TYR A 28 -13.31 21.86 22.62
C TYR A 28 -13.44 22.58 21.28
N ALA A 29 -14.63 22.60 20.68
CA ALA A 29 -14.86 23.25 19.38
C ALA A 29 -14.59 24.76 19.44
N GLU A 30 -14.98 25.44 20.53
CA GLU A 30 -14.66 26.85 20.74
C GLU A 30 -13.15 27.09 20.83
N ASN A 31 -12.43 26.19 21.51
CA ASN A 31 -10.98 26.28 21.60
C ASN A 31 -10.28 26.00 20.26
N GLU A 32 -10.77 25.07 19.44
CA GLU A 32 -10.24 24.86 18.08
C GLU A 32 -10.36 26.14 17.23
N ILE A 33 -11.52 26.82 17.25
CA ILE A 33 -11.72 28.06 16.51
C ILE A 33 -10.74 29.16 17.01
N LYS A 34 -10.57 29.28 18.32
CA LYS A 34 -9.61 30.26 18.89
C LYS A 34 -8.16 29.95 18.52
N ALA A 35 -7.84 28.64 18.42
CA ALA A 35 -6.49 28.20 18.10
C ALA A 35 -6.08 28.53 16.66
N GLU A 36 -6.98 28.73 15.71
CA GLU A 36 -6.65 29.12 14.32
C GLU A 36 -5.84 30.43 14.22
N SER A 37 -5.97 31.31 15.20
CA SER A 37 -5.20 32.57 15.26
C SER A 37 -3.86 32.46 16.03
N SER A 38 -3.54 31.30 16.60
CA SER A 38 -2.38 31.07 17.45
C SER A 38 -1.06 30.95 16.66
N ASP A 39 0.07 31.12 17.36
CA ASP A 39 1.39 30.83 16.81
C ASP A 39 1.58 29.34 16.57
N GLU A 40 0.97 28.50 17.40
CA GLU A 40 1.00 27.04 17.27
C GLU A 40 0.38 26.60 15.95
N PHE A 41 -0.80 27.14 15.61
CA PHE A 41 -1.46 26.86 14.33
C PHE A 41 -0.59 27.29 13.13
N ARG A 42 0.02 28.49 13.20
CA ARG A 42 0.93 28.96 12.15
C ARG A 42 2.19 28.11 12.00
N ASN A 43 2.70 27.56 13.10
CA ASN A 43 3.86 26.68 13.08
C ASN A 43 3.49 25.32 12.51
N ALA A 44 2.33 24.78 12.85
CA ALA A 44 1.81 23.54 12.28
C ALA A 44 1.56 23.67 10.76
N GLU A 45 1.01 24.81 10.31
CA GLU A 45 0.89 25.10 8.88
C GLU A 45 2.24 25.05 8.17
N LYS A 46 3.26 25.73 8.72
CA LYS A 46 4.62 25.73 8.15
C LYS A 46 5.26 24.34 8.13
N PHE A 47 4.99 23.52 9.15
CA PHE A 47 5.45 22.13 9.20
C PHE A 47 4.92 21.36 8.00
N PHE A 48 3.60 21.37 7.80
CA PHE A 48 2.99 20.69 6.66
C PHE A 48 3.40 21.30 5.32
N ASP A 49 3.53 22.61 5.22
CA ASP A 49 4.04 23.27 4.02
C ASP A 49 5.46 22.79 3.65
N ASN A 50 6.33 22.61 4.65
CA ASN A 50 7.67 22.10 4.42
C ASN A 50 7.65 20.62 3.98
N MET A 51 6.79 19.81 4.60
CA MET A 51 6.60 18.42 4.19
C MET A 51 6.13 18.36 2.74
N MET A 52 5.12 19.14 2.37
CA MET A 52 4.48 19.12 1.06
C MET A 52 5.38 19.54 -0.11
N LYS A 53 6.49 20.25 0.14
CA LYS A 53 7.48 20.60 -0.90
C LYS A 53 8.08 19.39 -1.61
N ASN A 54 8.05 18.22 -0.98
CA ASN A 54 8.63 17.00 -1.50
C ASN A 54 7.62 16.14 -2.29
N PHE A 55 6.37 16.60 -2.42
CA PHE A 55 5.28 15.82 -3.02
C PHE A 55 4.53 16.68 -4.05
N GLU A 56 4.46 16.18 -5.28
CA GLU A 56 3.67 16.79 -6.36
C GLU A 56 2.25 16.22 -6.42
N SER A 57 2.04 15.04 -5.83
CA SER A 57 0.77 14.35 -5.73
C SER A 57 0.75 13.38 -4.55
N ALA A 58 -0.43 12.92 -4.16
CA ALA A 58 -0.56 11.83 -3.21
C ALA A 58 -0.12 10.49 -3.82
N SER A 59 0.33 9.56 -2.97
CA SER A 59 0.60 8.19 -3.39
C SER A 59 -0.70 7.50 -3.79
N GLU A 60 -0.72 6.90 -4.96
CA GLU A 60 -1.87 6.17 -5.49
C GLU A 60 -1.41 4.86 -6.13
N ILE A 61 -2.05 3.76 -5.72
CA ILE A 61 -1.83 2.45 -6.34
C ILE A 61 -2.59 2.45 -7.67
N THR A 62 -1.91 2.05 -8.75
CA THR A 62 -2.54 1.95 -10.06
C THR A 62 -3.64 0.90 -10.03
N ALA A 63 -4.85 1.28 -10.44
CA ALA A 63 -5.96 0.37 -10.56
C ALA A 63 -5.68 -0.70 -11.63
N ASP A 64 -5.96 -1.96 -11.32
CA ASP A 64 -5.82 -3.09 -12.25
C ASP A 64 -7.17 -3.47 -12.90
N LEU A 65 -8.27 -2.89 -12.43
CA LEU A 65 -9.60 -3.02 -13.02
C LEU A 65 -10.02 -1.72 -13.71
N ARG A 66 -10.99 -1.81 -14.63
CA ARG A 66 -11.48 -0.68 -15.43
C ARG A 66 -12.84 -0.14 -14.95
N GLY A 67 -13.16 -0.33 -13.67
CA GLY A 67 -14.40 0.19 -13.08
C GLY A 67 -14.30 1.67 -12.69
N HIS A 68 -15.41 2.23 -12.29
CA HIS A 68 -15.48 3.57 -11.70
C HIS A 68 -15.62 3.46 -10.19
N ALA A 69 -14.98 4.36 -9.45
CA ALA A 69 -14.98 4.32 -7.98
C ALA A 69 -16.39 4.40 -7.36
N GLU A 70 -17.32 5.02 -8.07
CA GLU A 70 -18.72 5.19 -7.67
C GLU A 70 -19.52 3.88 -7.72
N ASP A 71 -19.08 2.92 -8.54
CA ASP A 71 -19.75 1.64 -8.75
C ASP A 71 -19.24 0.54 -7.82
N GLY A 72 -18.15 0.79 -7.10
CA GLY A 72 -17.48 -0.21 -6.27
C GLY A 72 -18.03 -0.30 -4.85
N ALA A 73 -18.09 -1.52 -4.34
CA ALA A 73 -18.32 -1.82 -2.94
C ALA A 73 -16.99 -1.89 -2.16
N LEU A 74 -17.09 -1.85 -0.84
CA LEU A 74 -15.97 -2.11 0.05
C LEU A 74 -15.69 -3.61 0.09
N ALA A 75 -14.50 -4.00 -0.34
CA ALA A 75 -13.99 -5.36 -0.20
C ALA A 75 -12.75 -5.38 0.71
N SER A 76 -12.36 -6.54 1.20
CA SER A 76 -11.19 -6.70 2.06
C SER A 76 -10.38 -7.96 1.76
N GLN A 77 -9.07 -7.87 1.97
CA GLN A 77 -8.14 -9.00 1.97
C GLN A 77 -7.34 -8.98 3.27
N ALA A 78 -7.22 -10.12 3.93
CA ALA A 78 -6.54 -10.24 5.22
C ALA A 78 -5.40 -11.26 5.15
N VAL A 79 -4.28 -10.93 5.81
CA VAL A 79 -3.12 -11.82 5.97
C VAL A 79 -2.78 -11.88 7.47
N PRO A 80 -2.84 -13.06 8.11
CA PRO A 80 -2.55 -13.21 9.53
C PRO A 80 -1.10 -12.85 9.88
N VAL A 81 -0.91 -12.32 11.08
CA VAL A 81 0.37 -11.86 11.64
C VAL A 81 0.76 -12.68 12.86
N ASP A 82 2.01 -13.08 12.97
CA ASP A 82 2.60 -13.58 14.22
C ASP A 82 3.01 -12.39 15.11
N MET A 83 2.10 -11.96 15.97
CA MET A 83 2.34 -10.83 16.87
C MET A 83 3.41 -11.09 17.91
N ALA A 84 3.62 -12.34 18.37
CA ALA A 84 4.62 -12.64 19.37
C ALA A 84 6.05 -12.27 18.88
N ARG A 85 6.33 -12.54 17.60
CA ARG A 85 7.60 -12.16 16.97
C ARG A 85 7.74 -10.64 16.82
N VAL A 86 6.67 -9.96 16.44
CA VAL A 86 6.61 -8.50 16.31
C VAL A 86 6.86 -7.82 17.67
N GLU A 87 6.14 -8.23 18.70
CA GLU A 87 6.21 -7.67 20.05
C GLU A 87 7.58 -7.86 20.68
N ASN A 88 8.18 -9.06 20.52
CA ASN A 88 9.54 -9.33 20.99
C ASN A 88 10.56 -8.39 20.34
N PHE A 89 10.51 -8.20 19.04
CA PHE A 89 11.40 -7.27 18.33
C PHE A 89 11.19 -5.82 18.80
N CYS A 90 9.94 -5.39 18.88
CA CYS A 90 9.59 -4.04 19.32
C CYS A 90 10.08 -3.74 20.74
N SER A 91 9.93 -4.70 21.65
CA SER A 91 10.43 -4.58 23.03
C SER A 91 11.94 -4.45 23.10
N GLN A 92 12.69 -5.21 22.27
CA GLN A 92 14.15 -5.13 22.21
C GLN A 92 14.68 -3.80 21.69
N HIS A 93 13.93 -3.13 20.82
CA HIS A 93 14.36 -1.89 20.16
C HIS A 93 13.66 -0.62 20.68
N GLY A 94 12.77 -0.72 21.68
CA GLY A 94 12.07 0.44 22.25
C GLY A 94 11.09 1.13 21.25
N ILE A 95 10.54 0.35 20.33
CA ILE A 95 9.55 0.81 19.36
C ILE A 95 8.20 0.13 19.62
N THR A 96 7.14 0.64 19.02
CA THR A 96 5.81 0.01 19.08
C THR A 96 5.51 -0.79 17.81
N PRO A 97 4.66 -1.83 17.89
CA PRO A 97 4.18 -2.52 16.69
C PRO A 97 3.57 -1.57 15.66
N ALA A 98 2.84 -0.55 16.09
CA ALA A 98 2.25 0.47 15.19
C ALA A 98 3.31 1.16 14.33
N HIS A 99 4.47 1.54 14.91
CA HIS A 99 5.56 2.18 14.17
C HIS A 99 6.25 1.21 13.21
N LEU A 100 6.40 -0.04 13.61
CA LEU A 100 7.01 -1.07 12.76
C LEU A 100 6.13 -1.37 11.54
N PHE A 101 4.82 -1.53 11.73
CA PHE A 101 3.88 -1.72 10.62
C PHE A 101 3.74 -0.49 9.75
N LEU A 102 3.82 0.72 10.31
CA LEU A 102 3.84 1.96 9.52
C LEU A 102 5.06 1.98 8.59
N ALA A 103 6.25 1.64 9.09
CA ALA A 103 7.45 1.54 8.27
C ALA A 103 7.31 0.49 7.17
N GLY A 104 6.79 -0.71 7.49
CA GLY A 104 6.47 -1.75 6.52
C GLY A 104 5.48 -1.26 5.45
N THR A 105 4.45 -0.52 5.86
CA THR A 105 3.45 0.08 4.96
C THR A 105 4.08 1.11 4.03
N PHE A 106 4.85 2.05 4.55
CA PHE A 106 5.56 3.04 3.73
C PHE A 106 6.44 2.38 2.68
N TYR A 107 7.21 1.37 3.09
CA TYR A 107 8.09 0.66 2.16
C TYR A 107 7.30 -0.12 1.11
N ALA A 108 6.27 -0.87 1.50
CA ALA A 108 5.42 -1.59 0.56
C ALA A 108 4.75 -0.63 -0.44
N VAL A 109 4.09 0.43 0.04
CA VAL A 109 3.46 1.43 -0.82
C VAL A 109 4.47 2.03 -1.80
N SER A 110 5.70 2.38 -1.35
CA SER A 110 6.74 2.93 -2.21
C SER A 110 7.05 2.05 -3.43
N ARG A 111 6.98 0.73 -3.25
CA ARG A 111 7.23 -0.25 -4.32
C ARG A 111 6.04 -0.39 -5.26
N PHE A 112 4.81 -0.31 -4.74
CA PHE A 112 3.59 -0.36 -5.55
C PHE A 112 3.39 0.90 -6.39
N VAL A 113 3.74 2.08 -5.85
CA VAL A 113 3.65 3.35 -6.59
C VAL A 113 4.93 3.69 -7.36
N ASN A 114 5.96 2.84 -7.27
CA ASN A 114 7.27 3.03 -7.89
C ASN A 114 7.87 4.42 -7.61
N SER A 115 7.75 4.89 -6.36
CA SER A 115 8.27 6.19 -5.91
C SER A 115 9.04 6.03 -4.59
N ARG A 116 10.08 6.84 -4.40
CA ARG A 116 10.73 6.97 -3.10
C ARG A 116 9.96 7.88 -2.16
N ASN A 117 9.22 8.82 -2.70
CA ASN A 117 8.41 9.74 -1.92
C ASN A 117 7.02 9.14 -1.75
N VAL A 118 6.64 8.86 -0.51
CA VAL A 118 5.35 8.27 -0.14
C VAL A 118 4.57 9.27 0.67
N TYR A 119 3.39 9.63 0.18
CA TYR A 119 2.45 10.51 0.85
C TYR A 119 1.11 9.79 1.02
N ILE A 120 0.79 9.43 2.27
CA ILE A 120 -0.41 8.71 2.68
C ILE A 120 -1.09 9.45 3.84
N SER A 121 -2.23 8.96 4.29
CA SER A 121 -2.91 9.47 5.48
C SER A 121 -2.95 8.43 6.60
N THR A 122 -3.16 8.91 7.81
CA THR A 122 -3.48 8.12 9.00
C THR A 122 -4.52 8.85 9.85
N ILE A 123 -4.88 8.26 10.98
CA ILE A 123 -5.74 8.89 11.97
C ILE A 123 -5.02 9.06 13.31
N SER A 124 -5.35 10.14 14.01
CA SER A 124 -5.12 10.34 15.44
C SER A 124 -6.45 10.20 16.19
N ASN A 125 -6.41 9.78 17.44
CA ASN A 125 -7.59 9.77 18.29
C ASN A 125 -8.01 11.20 18.72
N GLY A 126 -7.15 12.20 18.49
CA GLY A 126 -7.39 13.59 18.80
C GLY A 126 -7.57 13.89 20.30
N ARG A 127 -7.06 13.01 21.18
CA ARG A 127 -7.20 13.10 22.64
C ARG A 127 -5.86 13.34 23.34
N SER A 128 -5.01 14.18 22.73
CA SER A 128 -3.74 14.62 23.33
C SER A 128 -3.93 15.48 24.59
N ASP A 129 -5.07 16.18 24.68
CA ASP A 129 -5.46 16.97 25.86
C ASP A 129 -6.12 16.08 26.90
N MET A 130 -5.57 16.06 28.12
CA MET A 130 -6.11 15.27 29.25
C MET A 130 -7.56 15.60 29.60
N ARG A 131 -8.03 16.83 29.33
CA ARG A 131 -9.41 17.24 29.54
C ARG A 131 -10.40 16.43 28.67
N LEU A 132 -9.95 15.90 27.54
CA LEU A 132 -10.75 15.12 26.61
C LEU A 132 -10.94 13.64 27.03
N THR A 133 -10.25 13.19 28.08
CA THR A 133 -10.27 11.79 28.50
C THR A 133 -11.69 11.29 28.72
N ASN A 134 -12.52 12.06 29.44
CA ASN A 134 -13.90 11.72 29.78
C ASN A 134 -14.94 12.50 28.96
N CYS A 135 -14.54 13.18 27.90
CA CYS A 135 -15.41 13.97 27.06
C CYS A 135 -15.99 13.13 25.89
N PHE A 136 -17.30 13.22 25.66
CA PHE A 136 -17.94 12.64 24.49
C PHE A 136 -17.84 13.57 23.28
N GLY A 137 -17.37 13.03 22.14
CA GLY A 137 -17.30 13.79 20.90
C GLY A 137 -16.52 13.08 19.83
N MET A 138 -16.53 13.65 18.63
CA MET A 138 -15.73 13.20 17.48
C MET A 138 -14.42 13.96 17.46
N PHE A 139 -13.39 13.40 18.09
CA PHE A 139 -12.06 14.02 18.18
C PHE A 139 -11.08 13.44 17.16
N VAL A 140 -11.45 12.34 16.48
CA VAL A 140 -10.58 11.69 15.50
C VAL A 140 -10.20 12.67 14.40
N LYS A 141 -8.89 12.82 14.19
CA LYS A 141 -8.32 13.68 13.15
C LYS A 141 -7.63 12.82 12.09
N THR A 142 -7.82 13.19 10.83
CA THR A 142 -7.01 12.64 9.75
C THR A 142 -5.70 13.41 9.70
N LEU A 143 -4.58 12.70 9.57
CA LEU A 143 -3.24 13.26 9.49
C LEU A 143 -2.59 12.91 8.16
N ALA A 144 -1.79 13.84 7.66
CA ALA A 144 -0.95 13.64 6.48
C ALA A 144 0.41 13.09 6.91
N LEU A 145 0.87 12.03 6.25
CA LEU A 145 2.18 11.42 6.48
C LEU A 145 2.99 11.41 5.19
N GLY A 146 4.10 12.11 5.17
CA GLY A 146 5.01 12.16 4.04
C GLY A 146 6.42 11.68 4.40
N ILE A 147 6.97 10.71 3.64
CA ILE A 147 8.30 10.16 3.89
C ILE A 147 9.06 9.94 2.59
N GLU A 148 10.38 10.13 2.62
CA GLU A 148 11.28 9.69 1.56
C GLU A 148 12.00 8.40 1.98
N ILE A 149 12.03 7.41 1.09
CA ILE A 149 12.76 6.14 1.27
C ILE A 149 14.22 6.36 0.93
N GLU A 150 15.01 6.65 1.94
CA GLU A 150 16.46 6.88 1.84
C GLU A 150 17.25 5.56 1.87
N ASP A 151 18.57 5.64 1.58
CA ASP A 151 19.46 4.48 1.66
C ASP A 151 20.04 4.33 3.08
N ILE A 152 19.14 4.10 4.05
CA ILE A 152 19.42 3.90 5.48
C ILE A 152 19.16 2.45 5.89
N THR A 153 19.52 2.09 7.12
CA THR A 153 19.21 0.74 7.65
C THR A 153 17.71 0.59 7.90
N SER A 154 17.25 -0.64 7.99
CA SER A 154 15.84 -0.96 8.28
C SER A 154 15.40 -0.36 9.62
N LEU A 155 16.25 -0.43 10.65
CA LEU A 155 15.92 0.14 11.96
C LEU A 155 15.89 1.68 11.94
N GLU A 156 16.85 2.34 11.29
CA GLU A 156 16.83 3.79 11.08
C GLU A 156 15.57 4.23 10.33
N PHE A 157 15.09 3.41 9.39
CA PHE A 157 13.86 3.70 8.66
C PHE A 157 12.61 3.58 9.56
N VAL A 158 12.56 2.62 10.49
CA VAL A 158 11.49 2.53 11.50
C VAL A 158 11.48 3.77 12.39
N GLU A 159 12.65 4.20 12.88
CA GLU A 159 12.76 5.41 13.70
C GLU A 159 12.35 6.67 12.92
N LYS A 160 12.73 6.77 11.65
CA LYS A 160 12.27 7.86 10.77
C LYS A 160 10.76 7.84 10.58
N SER A 161 10.17 6.66 10.38
CA SER A 161 8.71 6.50 10.24
C SER A 161 7.97 6.89 11.51
N LYS A 162 8.51 6.55 12.68
CA LYS A 162 8.02 6.96 13.99
C LYS A 162 8.09 8.49 14.14
N ALA A 163 9.21 9.11 13.77
CA ALA A 163 9.36 10.57 13.83
C ALA A 163 8.31 11.27 12.95
N VAL A 164 8.13 10.85 11.70
CA VAL A 164 7.09 11.38 10.80
C VAL A 164 5.69 11.30 11.42
N PHE A 165 5.36 10.18 12.05
CA PHE A 165 4.07 10.00 12.73
C PHE A 165 3.93 10.92 13.95
N THR A 166 4.95 10.98 14.81
CA THR A 166 4.96 11.81 16.01
C THR A 166 4.87 13.30 15.65
N ASP A 167 5.69 13.75 14.71
CA ASP A 167 5.71 15.14 14.27
C ASP A 167 4.34 15.54 13.67
N SER A 168 3.67 14.62 12.94
CA SER A 168 2.34 14.88 12.40
C SER A 168 1.27 14.98 13.49
N ILE A 169 1.36 14.19 14.57
CA ILE A 169 0.48 14.30 15.74
C ILE A 169 0.73 15.62 16.48
N GLU A 170 1.99 16.02 16.69
CA GLU A 170 2.32 17.28 17.36
C GLU A 170 1.79 18.50 16.60
N ASN A 171 1.58 18.37 15.29
CA ASN A 171 1.05 19.41 14.43
C ASN A 171 -0.44 19.17 14.03
N GLU A 172 -1.16 18.29 14.71
CA GLU A 172 -2.57 17.93 14.39
C GLU A 172 -3.59 19.08 14.58
N ILE A 173 -3.15 20.19 15.12
CA ILE A 173 -3.94 21.41 15.25
C ILE A 173 -4.27 22.01 13.87
N TYR A 174 -3.40 21.80 12.86
CA TYR A 174 -3.68 22.27 11.49
C TYR A 174 -4.59 21.26 10.76
N PRO A 175 -5.79 21.69 10.31
CA PRO A 175 -6.78 20.76 9.77
C PRO A 175 -6.35 20.11 8.45
N TYR A 176 -6.43 18.79 8.38
CA TYR A 176 -6.17 18.02 7.16
C TYR A 176 -6.96 18.51 5.94
N ALA A 177 -8.23 18.92 6.15
CA ALA A 177 -9.06 19.43 5.06
C ALA A 177 -8.48 20.74 4.47
N GLN A 178 -7.93 21.63 5.32
CA GLN A 178 -7.28 22.86 4.85
C GLN A 178 -5.99 22.53 4.07
N LEU A 179 -5.21 21.54 4.54
CA LEU A 179 -4.02 21.08 3.83
C LEU A 179 -4.38 20.55 2.44
N CYS A 180 -5.36 19.68 2.34
CA CYS A 180 -5.80 19.12 1.06
C CYS A 180 -6.35 20.20 0.12
N ALA A 181 -7.13 21.14 0.62
CA ALA A 181 -7.65 22.26 -0.17
C ALA A 181 -6.53 23.18 -0.69
N LYS A 182 -5.52 23.45 0.15
CA LYS A 182 -4.38 24.29 -0.21
C LYS A 182 -3.54 23.72 -1.35
N TYR A 183 -3.32 22.40 -1.35
CA TYR A 183 -2.48 21.72 -2.35
C TYR A 183 -3.26 21.10 -3.50
N GLY A 184 -4.60 21.00 -3.40
CA GLY A 184 -5.47 20.51 -4.46
C GLY A 184 -5.54 18.99 -4.61
N TYR A 185 -4.95 18.22 -3.68
CA TYR A 185 -5.02 16.76 -3.66
C TYR A 185 -5.01 16.18 -2.24
N ALA A 186 -5.58 15.00 -2.09
CA ALA A 186 -5.66 14.26 -0.85
C ALA A 186 -5.16 12.82 -1.05
N PRO A 187 -4.47 12.20 -0.07
CA PRO A 187 -4.14 10.80 -0.10
C PRO A 187 -5.36 9.90 -0.24
N ASN A 188 -5.25 8.90 -1.12
CA ASN A 188 -6.23 7.84 -1.31
C ASN A 188 -5.87 6.54 -0.58
N ILE A 189 -4.71 6.54 0.12
CA ILE A 189 -4.22 5.43 0.93
C ILE A 189 -4.25 5.86 2.38
N MET A 190 -4.95 5.07 3.21
CA MET A 190 -5.04 5.25 4.67
C MET A 190 -4.26 4.13 5.35
N TYR A 191 -3.55 4.45 6.44
CA TYR A 191 -2.95 3.50 7.36
C TYR A 191 -3.59 3.63 8.74
N GLU A 192 -3.97 2.52 9.35
CA GLU A 192 -4.54 2.50 10.70
C GLU A 192 -4.01 1.28 11.49
N TYR A 193 -3.66 1.52 12.75
CA TYR A 193 -3.32 0.47 13.70
C TYR A 193 -4.41 0.40 14.78
N GLN A 194 -5.16 -0.70 14.83
CA GLN A 194 -6.36 -0.85 15.65
C GLN A 194 -6.31 -2.06 16.60
N LEU A 195 -5.19 -2.76 16.74
CA LEU A 195 -5.06 -3.86 17.69
C LEU A 195 -5.10 -3.32 19.13
N GLY A 196 -5.89 -3.99 19.98
CA GLY A 196 -6.03 -3.65 21.40
C GLY A 196 -6.90 -2.42 21.70
N VAL A 197 -7.58 -1.84 20.69
CA VAL A 197 -8.40 -0.62 20.90
C VAL A 197 -9.71 -0.89 21.62
N VAL A 198 -10.27 -2.10 21.50
CA VAL A 198 -11.50 -2.52 22.19
C VAL A 198 -11.41 -4.02 22.51
N ASP A 199 -10.62 -4.36 23.51
CA ASP A 199 -10.50 -5.73 23.98
C ASP A 199 -11.25 -5.90 25.33
N ASN A 200 -11.93 -7.05 25.47
CA ASN A 200 -12.51 -7.54 26.74
C ASN A 200 -13.58 -6.65 27.38
N LEU A 201 -14.53 -6.19 26.58
CA LEU A 201 -15.70 -5.54 27.15
C LEU A 201 -16.60 -6.59 27.79
N GLU A 202 -16.85 -6.45 29.08
CA GLU A 202 -17.82 -7.28 29.83
C GLU A 202 -18.88 -6.39 30.49
N ILE A 203 -20.14 -6.78 30.37
CA ILE A 203 -21.26 -6.17 31.07
C ILE A 203 -21.97 -7.29 31.86
N ASP A 204 -22.12 -7.13 33.16
CA ASP A 204 -22.74 -8.12 34.06
C ASP A 204 -22.08 -9.52 33.96
N GLY A 205 -20.74 -9.54 33.89
CA GLY A 205 -19.95 -10.77 33.75
C GLY A 205 -20.11 -11.50 32.42
N LYS A 206 -20.73 -10.88 31.42
CA LYS A 206 -20.89 -11.43 30.08
C LYS A 206 -20.03 -10.65 29.08
N ALA A 207 -19.23 -11.37 28.32
CA ALA A 207 -18.44 -10.77 27.26
C ALA A 207 -19.35 -10.16 26.17
N VAL A 208 -19.08 -8.91 25.79
CA VAL A 208 -19.76 -8.26 24.67
C VAL A 208 -19.13 -8.77 23.37
N VAL A 209 -19.94 -9.44 22.57
CA VAL A 209 -19.52 -9.94 21.27
C VAL A 209 -19.52 -8.80 20.25
N ARG A 210 -18.38 -8.61 19.60
CA ARG A 210 -18.24 -7.64 18.52
C ARG A 210 -18.81 -8.24 17.23
N ASP A 211 -19.81 -7.60 16.66
CA ASP A 211 -20.28 -7.94 15.32
C ASP A 211 -19.88 -6.85 14.34
N TYR A 212 -19.39 -7.26 13.17
CA TYR A 212 -18.96 -6.32 12.13
C TYR A 212 -20.15 -6.04 11.21
N LEU A 213 -20.58 -4.79 11.19
CA LEU A 213 -21.52 -4.34 10.16
C LEU A 213 -20.73 -4.16 8.87
N GLU A 214 -21.16 -4.85 7.82
CA GLU A 214 -20.60 -4.65 6.48
C GLU A 214 -20.93 -3.23 5.99
N MET A 215 -19.91 -2.44 5.73
CA MET A 215 -20.06 -1.13 5.12
C MET A 215 -19.96 -1.28 3.60
N ASN A 216 -20.93 -0.73 2.88
CA ASN A 216 -21.00 -0.84 1.42
C ASN A 216 -20.21 0.26 0.68
N THR A 217 -19.60 1.21 1.41
CA THR A 217 -18.88 2.33 0.80
C THR A 217 -17.46 2.41 1.34
N ALA A 218 -16.50 2.51 0.43
CA ALA A 218 -15.09 2.75 0.75
C ALA A 218 -14.86 4.25 0.95
N LYS A 219 -14.41 4.65 2.14
CA LYS A 219 -14.05 6.05 2.45
C LYS A 219 -12.76 6.46 1.74
N PHE A 220 -11.83 5.53 1.55
CA PHE A 220 -10.58 5.67 0.82
C PHE A 220 -10.54 4.63 -0.30
N LYS A 221 -9.82 4.90 -1.39
CA LYS A 221 -9.62 3.90 -2.44
C LYS A 221 -8.94 2.64 -1.90
N THR A 222 -8.02 2.81 -0.93
CA THR A 222 -7.30 1.73 -0.26
C THR A 222 -7.06 2.13 1.20
N ALA A 223 -7.38 1.24 2.15
CA ALA A 223 -7.04 1.41 3.57
C ALA A 223 -6.32 0.17 4.08
N ILE A 224 -5.21 0.36 4.77
CA ILE A 224 -4.34 -0.69 5.32
C ILE A 224 -4.50 -0.65 6.83
N HIS A 225 -5.15 -1.66 7.38
CA HIS A 225 -5.42 -1.80 8.81
C HIS A 225 -4.55 -2.90 9.41
N ILE A 226 -4.07 -2.67 10.62
CA ILE A 226 -3.53 -3.72 11.48
C ILE A 226 -4.54 -3.92 12.59
N GLU A 227 -5.33 -4.98 12.48
CA GLU A 227 -6.49 -5.21 13.34
C GLU A 227 -6.71 -6.69 13.64
N ASP A 228 -7.59 -6.98 14.62
CA ASP A 228 -8.11 -8.32 14.78
C ASP A 228 -9.16 -8.59 13.69
N TYR A 229 -8.83 -9.49 12.78
CA TYR A 229 -9.75 -9.93 11.73
C TYR A 229 -10.22 -11.36 12.00
N LYS A 230 -11.47 -11.50 12.39
CA LYS A 230 -12.10 -12.81 12.71
C LYS A 230 -11.32 -13.59 13.78
N GLY A 231 -10.90 -12.90 14.85
CA GLY A 231 -10.19 -13.50 15.99
C GLY A 231 -8.69 -13.74 15.74
N LYS A 232 -8.10 -13.09 14.72
CA LYS A 232 -6.67 -13.20 14.43
C LYS A 232 -6.07 -11.84 14.09
N PRO A 233 -4.97 -11.41 14.74
CA PRO A 233 -4.22 -10.27 14.32
C PRO A 233 -3.82 -10.39 12.85
N SER A 234 -4.13 -9.38 12.06
CA SER A 234 -3.94 -9.45 10.60
C SER A 234 -3.58 -8.08 10.01
N VAL A 235 -2.84 -8.12 8.90
CA VAL A 235 -2.79 -6.99 7.95
C VAL A 235 -4.03 -7.12 7.08
N VAL A 236 -4.92 -6.14 7.15
CA VAL A 236 -6.16 -6.10 6.38
C VAL A 236 -6.08 -4.95 5.40
N VAL A 237 -6.28 -5.22 4.11
CA VAL A 237 -6.41 -4.18 3.10
C VAL A 237 -7.86 -4.11 2.69
N GLN A 238 -8.50 -2.99 3.01
CA GLN A 238 -9.84 -2.63 2.53
C GLN A 238 -9.68 -1.80 1.24
N TYR A 239 -10.53 -2.04 0.27
CA TYR A 239 -10.39 -1.42 -1.05
C TYR A 239 -11.72 -1.34 -1.80
N ASN A 240 -11.76 -0.48 -2.82
CA ASN A 240 -12.87 -0.39 -3.76
C ASN A 240 -12.74 -1.50 -4.82
N ASP A 241 -13.68 -2.43 -4.86
CA ASP A 241 -13.64 -3.63 -5.71
C ASP A 241 -13.92 -3.37 -7.20
N ALA A 242 -14.40 -2.18 -7.56
CA ALA A 242 -14.47 -1.77 -8.96
C ALA A 242 -13.11 -1.31 -9.52
N LEU A 243 -12.20 -0.86 -8.65
CA LEU A 243 -10.88 -0.36 -9.05
C LEU A 243 -9.80 -1.41 -8.93
N TYR A 244 -9.87 -2.29 -7.93
CA TYR A 244 -8.79 -3.21 -7.57
C TYR A 244 -9.27 -4.64 -7.45
N SER A 245 -8.47 -5.56 -7.98
CA SER A 245 -8.70 -7.00 -7.78
C SER A 245 -8.31 -7.44 -6.37
N GLY A 246 -8.99 -8.48 -5.87
CA GLY A 246 -8.62 -9.10 -4.59
C GLY A 246 -7.20 -9.69 -4.59
N GLU A 247 -6.69 -10.10 -5.76
CA GLU A 247 -5.32 -10.62 -5.90
C GLU A 247 -4.27 -9.51 -5.69
N LEU A 248 -4.45 -8.34 -6.30
CA LEU A 248 -3.57 -7.19 -6.13
C LEU A 248 -3.55 -6.73 -4.67
N MET A 249 -4.73 -6.60 -4.05
CA MET A 249 -4.83 -6.12 -2.67
C MET A 249 -4.33 -7.15 -1.65
N ARG A 250 -4.50 -8.43 -1.90
CA ARG A 250 -3.87 -9.48 -1.10
C ARG A 250 -2.36 -9.47 -1.22
N THR A 251 -1.83 -9.18 -2.41
CA THR A 251 -0.40 -9.01 -2.65
C THR A 251 0.14 -7.81 -1.88
N LEU A 252 -0.60 -6.70 -1.82
CA LEU A 252 -0.24 -5.55 -1.00
C LEU A 252 -0.17 -5.92 0.49
N ALA A 253 -1.20 -6.60 1.02
CA ALA A 253 -1.21 -7.04 2.42
C ALA A 253 -0.01 -7.95 2.75
N LYS A 254 0.29 -8.90 1.89
CA LYS A 254 1.48 -9.77 2.01
C LYS A 254 2.78 -8.96 1.95
N SER A 255 2.86 -7.97 1.07
CA SER A 255 4.06 -7.13 0.91
C SER A 255 4.33 -6.28 2.15
N VAL A 256 3.30 -5.77 2.82
CA VAL A 256 3.44 -5.09 4.12
C VAL A 256 4.02 -6.06 5.15
N LEU A 257 3.47 -7.28 5.25
CA LEU A 257 3.96 -8.29 6.19
C LEU A 257 5.41 -8.70 5.85
N CYS A 258 5.72 -8.97 4.59
CA CYS A 258 7.09 -9.30 4.15
C CYS A 258 8.09 -8.18 4.49
N ALA A 259 7.69 -6.91 4.35
CA ALA A 259 8.53 -5.79 4.75
C ALA A 259 8.82 -5.81 6.26
N VAL A 260 7.79 -6.01 7.08
CA VAL A 260 7.91 -6.11 8.54
C VAL A 260 8.83 -7.28 8.94
N GLU A 261 8.62 -8.47 8.38
CA GLU A 261 9.43 -9.65 8.65
C GLU A 261 10.91 -9.44 8.27
N HIS A 262 11.18 -8.83 7.12
CA HIS A 262 12.54 -8.50 6.71
C HIS A 262 13.22 -7.46 7.61
N ILE A 263 12.47 -6.45 8.09
CA ILE A 263 12.98 -5.47 9.05
C ILE A 263 13.40 -6.18 10.34
N ILE A 264 12.55 -7.10 10.82
CA ILE A 264 12.83 -7.91 12.03
C ILE A 264 14.07 -8.80 11.82
N GLU A 265 14.21 -9.45 10.68
CA GLU A 265 15.33 -10.36 10.37
C GLU A 265 16.65 -9.62 10.14
N ASN A 266 16.60 -8.43 9.54
CA ASN A 266 17.77 -7.67 9.11
C ASN A 266 17.69 -6.19 9.51
N PRO A 267 17.64 -5.85 10.82
CA PRO A 267 17.44 -4.46 11.27
C PRO A 267 18.59 -3.54 10.84
N ASN A 268 19.81 -4.07 10.71
CA ASN A 268 20.99 -3.33 10.24
C ASN A 268 21.18 -3.39 8.70
N GLY A 269 20.35 -4.15 8.01
CA GLY A 269 20.35 -4.21 6.54
C GLY A 269 19.76 -2.94 5.94
N LYS A 270 20.13 -2.63 4.68
CA LYS A 270 19.57 -1.48 3.97
C LYS A 270 18.12 -1.70 3.61
N ILE A 271 17.21 -0.77 4.00
CA ILE A 271 15.78 -0.88 3.73
C ILE A 271 15.48 -1.05 2.22
N ARG A 272 16.22 -0.40 1.36
CA ARG A 272 16.04 -0.49 -0.10
C ARG A 272 16.37 -1.86 -0.69
N LYS A 273 17.02 -2.75 0.06
CA LYS A 273 17.34 -4.13 -0.34
C LYS A 273 16.30 -5.14 0.15
N VAL A 274 15.31 -4.71 0.93
CA VAL A 274 14.23 -5.57 1.43
C VAL A 274 13.43 -6.12 0.25
N SER A 275 13.26 -7.44 0.21
CA SER A 275 12.38 -8.12 -0.75
C SER A 275 10.96 -8.13 -0.22
N LEU A 276 10.00 -7.80 -1.07
CA LEU A 276 8.57 -7.91 -0.77
C LEU A 276 7.94 -9.19 -1.34
N LEU A 277 8.78 -10.06 -1.93
CA LEU A 277 8.33 -11.30 -2.56
C LEU A 277 8.41 -12.44 -1.54
N ASP A 278 7.30 -13.14 -1.33
CA ASP A 278 7.28 -14.40 -0.62
C ASP A 278 7.91 -15.53 -1.47
N ASN A 279 8.18 -16.68 -0.87
CA ASN A 279 8.80 -17.81 -1.56
C ASN A 279 7.95 -18.30 -2.76
N ALA A 280 6.64 -18.17 -2.69
CA ALA A 280 5.74 -18.56 -3.80
C ALA A 280 5.89 -17.61 -4.98
N ALA A 281 5.95 -16.30 -4.74
CA ALA A 281 6.18 -15.29 -5.77
C ALA A 281 7.57 -15.43 -6.41
N ILE A 282 8.60 -15.74 -5.61
CA ILE A 282 9.95 -16.03 -6.13
C ILE A 282 9.92 -17.26 -7.04
N ALA A 283 9.29 -18.36 -6.61
CA ALA A 283 9.18 -19.58 -7.40
C ALA A 283 8.41 -19.33 -8.72
N GLN A 284 7.38 -18.52 -8.69
CA GLN A 284 6.63 -18.13 -9.89
C GLN A 284 7.51 -17.33 -10.86
N LEU A 285 8.29 -16.35 -10.38
CA LEU A 285 9.23 -15.59 -11.21
C LEU A 285 10.30 -16.50 -11.84
N GLU A 286 10.82 -17.45 -11.07
CA GLU A 286 11.80 -18.42 -11.61
C GLU A 286 11.16 -19.31 -12.69
N SER A 287 9.89 -19.69 -12.53
CA SER A 287 9.17 -20.46 -13.58
C SER A 287 9.04 -19.71 -14.89
N PHE A 288 8.91 -18.37 -14.84
CA PHE A 288 8.85 -17.54 -16.05
C PHE A 288 10.21 -17.41 -16.74
N LYS A 289 11.32 -17.61 -16.04
CA LYS A 289 12.68 -17.59 -16.60
C LYS A 289 13.03 -18.86 -17.35
N SER A 290 12.32 -19.97 -17.13
CA SER A 290 12.58 -21.25 -17.78
C SER A 290 12.12 -21.25 -19.25
N THR A 291 12.43 -20.21 -19.99
CA THR A 291 12.36 -20.15 -21.44
C THR A 291 13.69 -20.66 -22.03
N GLU A 292 14.17 -21.82 -21.60
CA GLU A 292 15.26 -22.49 -22.30
C GLU A 292 14.80 -22.86 -23.71
N ILE A 293 15.05 -21.95 -24.62
CA ILE A 293 15.06 -22.32 -26.04
C ILE A 293 16.29 -23.20 -26.21
N ALA A 294 16.07 -24.49 -26.50
CA ALA A 294 17.15 -25.39 -26.86
C ALA A 294 18.04 -24.66 -27.90
N PRO A 295 19.36 -24.60 -27.70
CA PRO A 295 20.24 -23.88 -28.60
C PRO A 295 19.96 -24.36 -30.01
N VAL A 296 19.60 -23.44 -30.89
CA VAL A 296 19.41 -23.72 -32.30
C VAL A 296 20.72 -24.36 -32.77
N LYS A 297 20.72 -25.69 -32.98
CA LYS A 297 21.89 -26.36 -33.54
C LYS A 297 22.29 -25.54 -34.74
N THR A 298 23.57 -25.17 -34.84
CA THR A 298 24.18 -24.33 -35.86
C THR A 298 23.73 -24.67 -37.28
N LYS A 299 22.56 -24.24 -37.66
CA LYS A 299 22.07 -24.33 -39.03
C LYS A 299 22.32 -23.00 -39.70
N LEU A 300 22.80 -23.04 -40.92
CA LEU A 300 22.94 -21.86 -41.75
C LEU A 300 21.54 -21.24 -41.98
N LEU A 301 21.46 -19.91 -41.95
CA LEU A 301 20.19 -19.17 -42.06
C LEU A 301 19.36 -19.60 -43.27
N HIS A 302 20.02 -19.76 -44.42
CA HIS A 302 19.34 -20.22 -45.65
C HIS A 302 18.78 -21.65 -45.51
N LYS A 303 19.43 -22.53 -44.77
CA LYS A 303 18.91 -23.88 -44.53
C LYS A 303 17.66 -23.88 -43.64
N MET A 304 17.61 -22.95 -42.66
CA MET A 304 16.39 -22.77 -41.84
C MET A 304 15.23 -22.24 -42.69
N PHE A 305 15.53 -21.36 -43.65
CA PHE A 305 14.53 -20.85 -44.59
C PHE A 305 14.04 -21.97 -45.52
N GLU A 306 14.93 -22.75 -46.15
CA GLU A 306 14.60 -23.89 -46.99
C GLU A 306 13.70 -24.94 -46.27
N GLU A 307 14.02 -25.20 -44.98
CA GLU A 307 13.16 -26.10 -44.16
C GLU A 307 11.76 -25.49 -43.91
N GLN A 308 11.66 -24.18 -43.76
CA GLN A 308 10.37 -23.51 -43.60
C GLN A 308 9.57 -23.50 -44.92
N VAL A 309 10.23 -23.33 -46.06
CA VAL A 309 9.62 -23.50 -47.40
C VAL A 309 9.02 -24.89 -47.55
N ALA A 310 9.75 -25.96 -47.15
CA ALA A 310 9.26 -27.32 -47.20
C ALA A 310 8.05 -27.58 -46.26
N LYS A 311 8.02 -26.96 -45.10
CA LYS A 311 6.94 -27.12 -44.12
C LYS A 311 5.66 -26.36 -44.45
N ALA A 312 5.76 -25.15 -45.00
CA ALA A 312 4.62 -24.26 -45.22
C ALA A 312 4.79 -23.40 -46.49
N PRO A 313 4.84 -24.02 -47.69
CA PRO A 313 5.18 -23.35 -48.95
C PRO A 313 4.22 -22.19 -49.30
N ASP A 314 2.95 -22.35 -49.05
CA ASP A 314 1.91 -21.38 -49.43
C ASP A 314 1.63 -20.31 -48.39
N ARG A 315 2.34 -20.34 -47.22
CA ARG A 315 2.22 -19.31 -46.20
C ARG A 315 2.95 -18.02 -46.63
N ILE A 316 2.41 -16.85 -46.31
CA ILE A 316 3.04 -15.56 -46.61
C ILE A 316 4.35 -15.48 -45.83
N ALA A 317 5.47 -15.33 -46.57
CA ALA A 317 6.80 -15.13 -46.00
C ALA A 317 7.18 -13.65 -45.93
N LEU A 318 6.72 -12.85 -46.88
CA LEU A 318 7.02 -11.40 -46.97
C LEU A 318 5.74 -10.63 -47.26
N SER A 319 5.53 -9.52 -46.55
CA SER A 319 4.46 -8.58 -46.83
C SER A 319 5.05 -7.17 -46.82
N ALA A 320 4.99 -6.47 -47.96
CA ALA A 320 5.48 -5.11 -48.15
C ALA A 320 4.40 -4.24 -48.82
N CYS A 321 4.67 -2.95 -48.97
CA CYS A 321 3.71 -2.01 -49.56
C CYS A 321 3.38 -2.33 -51.02
N ASP A 322 4.27 -2.99 -51.74
CA ASP A 322 4.18 -3.36 -53.15
C ASP A 322 3.69 -4.80 -53.40
N GLY A 323 3.44 -5.58 -52.34
CA GLY A 323 2.89 -6.91 -52.51
C GLY A 323 3.19 -7.91 -51.38
N LYS A 324 2.78 -9.15 -51.59
CA LYS A 324 3.02 -10.27 -50.70
C LYS A 324 3.65 -11.44 -51.48
N LEU A 325 4.58 -12.13 -50.84
CA LEU A 325 5.19 -13.34 -51.38
C LEU A 325 5.02 -14.48 -50.39
N THR A 326 4.67 -15.65 -50.91
CA THR A 326 4.69 -16.91 -50.15
C THR A 326 6.12 -17.41 -49.97
N TYR A 327 6.34 -18.35 -49.06
CA TYR A 327 7.65 -18.99 -48.88
C TYR A 327 8.15 -19.64 -50.17
N LYS A 328 7.29 -20.29 -50.94
CA LYS A 328 7.59 -20.93 -52.23
C LYS A 328 8.00 -19.87 -53.28
N GLU A 329 7.31 -18.75 -53.38
CA GLU A 329 7.62 -17.69 -54.34
C GLU A 329 8.92 -17.00 -53.99
N LEU A 330 9.15 -16.74 -52.71
CA LEU A 330 10.40 -16.12 -52.24
C LEU A 330 11.60 -17.06 -52.49
N ASP A 331 11.46 -18.35 -52.22
CA ASP A 331 12.50 -19.35 -52.52
C ASP A 331 12.82 -19.42 -54.01
N ARG A 332 11.79 -19.43 -54.86
CA ARG A 332 11.98 -19.42 -56.31
C ARG A 332 12.76 -18.17 -56.79
N LEU A 333 12.41 -17.01 -56.26
CA LEU A 333 13.10 -15.74 -56.61
C LEU A 333 14.54 -15.73 -56.12
N ALA A 334 14.78 -16.20 -54.89
CA ALA A 334 16.12 -16.33 -54.32
C ALA A 334 17.00 -17.26 -55.15
N ASN A 335 16.48 -18.39 -55.57
CA ASN A 335 17.20 -19.35 -56.43
C ASN A 335 17.49 -18.81 -57.82
N ILE A 336 16.56 -18.04 -58.45
CA ILE A 336 16.79 -17.37 -59.73
C ILE A 336 17.92 -16.35 -59.58
N THR A 337 17.90 -15.54 -58.53
CA THR A 337 18.95 -14.53 -58.26
C THR A 337 20.31 -15.20 -58.04
N ALA A 338 20.34 -16.27 -57.23
CA ALA A 338 21.58 -17.01 -56.97
C ALA A 338 22.19 -17.59 -58.27
N ASN A 339 21.38 -18.24 -59.13
CA ASN A 339 21.84 -18.79 -60.38
C ASN A 339 22.38 -17.71 -61.34
N SER A 340 21.68 -16.58 -61.44
CA SER A 340 22.16 -15.42 -62.25
C SER A 340 23.50 -14.85 -61.75
N LEU A 341 23.71 -14.84 -60.44
CA LEU A 341 24.99 -14.40 -59.88
C LEU A 341 26.12 -15.39 -60.13
N ILE A 342 25.85 -16.68 -60.08
CA ILE A 342 26.81 -17.74 -60.41
C ILE A 342 27.23 -17.66 -61.89
N GLU A 343 26.27 -17.49 -62.82
CA GLU A 343 26.52 -17.31 -64.21
C GLU A 343 27.41 -16.08 -64.51
N LYS A 344 27.31 -15.03 -63.70
CA LYS A 344 28.16 -13.81 -63.77
C LYS A 344 29.51 -13.96 -63.06
N GLY A 345 29.85 -15.16 -62.61
CA GLY A 345 31.17 -15.48 -62.04
C GLY A 345 31.29 -15.39 -60.55
N LEU A 346 30.21 -15.22 -59.80
CA LEU A 346 30.27 -15.28 -58.33
C LEU A 346 30.69 -16.71 -57.91
N LYS A 347 31.78 -16.81 -57.19
CA LYS A 347 32.27 -18.07 -56.59
C LYS A 347 31.90 -18.10 -55.08
N LYS A 348 31.74 -19.33 -54.56
CA LYS A 348 31.56 -19.55 -53.11
C LYS A 348 32.72 -19.02 -52.31
#